data_677cb5bc1e2ad7a65b0e678b2b82144b
#
_entry.id   677cb5bc1e2ad7a65b0e678b2b82144b
#
_cell.length_a   1.000
_cell.length_b   1.000
_cell.length_c   1.000
_cell.angle_alpha   90.00
_cell.angle_beta   90.00
_cell.angle_gamma   90.00
#
_symmetry.space_group_name_H-M   'P 1'
#
loop_
_entity.id
_entity.type
_entity.pdbx_description
1 polymer ?
#
loop_
_entity_poly.entity_id
_entity_poly.type
_entity_poly.pdbx_seq_one_letter_code
_entity_poly.pdbx_strand_id
1 'polypeptide(L)'
;MNTTTPFSLRLSWAQGLFERGDHAAAATALAELVDEVESSRASSTESDAVLHSVTDLRLMLARAYFNSAQLGRAEATLTQVIEQAPTDSYAHLLLGRTLQRAGRHAEAARPLALAEILGDYERPQAYGTTPTETADPA
;
A
#
# COMPACT_ATOMS: atom_id res chain seq x y z
N MET A 1 0.37 30.02 -14.28
CA MET A 1 0.39 29.51 -14.57
C MET A 1 0.48 28.53 -14.35
N ASN A 2 0.23 28.22 -14.27
CA ASN A 2 0.24 27.32 -13.98
C ASN A 2 0.70 26.35 -14.54
N THR A 3 1.30 26.26 -14.65
CA THR A 3 1.77 25.45 -15.17
C THR A 3 1.75 24.42 -14.65
N THR A 4 1.34 23.74 -14.97
CA THR A 4 1.15 22.64 -14.39
C THR A 4 2.08 21.63 -14.83
N THR A 5 2.84 21.08 -14.01
CA THR A 5 3.69 19.94 -14.31
C THR A 5 2.78 18.76 -14.60
N PRO A 6 3.03 18.03 -15.69
CA PRO A 6 2.20 16.87 -16.01
C PRO A 6 2.18 15.86 -14.86
N PHE A 7 1.03 15.20 -14.73
CA PHE A 7 0.85 14.21 -13.68
C PHE A 7 1.95 13.14 -13.69
N SER A 8 2.30 12.66 -14.88
CA SER A 8 3.31 11.61 -14.98
C SER A 8 4.66 12.04 -14.45
N LEU A 9 5.03 13.29 -14.65
CA LEU A 9 6.30 13.80 -14.15
C LEU A 9 6.25 13.96 -12.65
N ARG A 10 5.10 14.39 -12.11
CA ARG A 10 4.97 14.52 -10.67
C ARG A 10 4.99 13.16 -10.00
N LEU A 11 4.39 12.16 -10.64
CA LEU A 11 4.44 10.81 -10.12
C LEU A 11 5.88 10.28 -10.14
N SER A 12 6.61 10.50 -11.23
CA SER A 12 8.01 10.09 -11.29
C SER A 12 8.84 10.77 -10.21
N TRP A 13 8.55 12.04 -9.96
CA TRP A 13 9.25 12.77 -8.91
C TRP A 13 8.98 12.14 -7.53
N ALA A 14 7.71 11.82 -7.27
CA ALA A 14 7.35 11.20 -5.99
C ALA A 14 7.98 9.82 -5.84
N GLN A 15 8.01 9.06 -6.93
CA GLN A 15 8.66 7.75 -6.92
C GLN A 15 10.16 7.89 -6.65
N GLY A 16 10.77 8.91 -7.22
CA GLY A 16 12.18 9.18 -6.97
C GLY A 16 12.46 9.51 -5.52
N LEU A 17 11.57 10.29 -4.90
CA LEU A 17 11.71 10.58 -3.49
C LEU A 17 11.63 9.30 -2.66
N PHE A 18 10.71 8.43 -3.01
CA PHE A 18 10.54 7.16 -2.31
C PHE A 18 11.82 6.32 -2.45
N GLU A 19 12.35 6.23 -3.65
CA GLU A 19 13.53 5.40 -3.91
C GLU A 19 14.77 5.91 -3.20
N ARG A 20 14.84 7.22 -2.98
CA ARG A 20 15.97 7.78 -2.25
C ARG A 20 15.82 7.64 -0.74
N GLY A 21 14.72 7.08 -0.29
CA GLY A 21 14.48 6.93 1.13
C GLY A 21 13.80 8.13 1.77
N ASP A 22 13.41 9.13 0.97
CA ASP A 22 12.77 10.32 1.49
C ASP A 22 11.26 10.06 1.55
N HIS A 23 10.88 9.15 2.43
CA HIS A 23 9.53 8.64 2.45
C HIS A 23 8.49 9.67 2.90
N ALA A 24 8.86 10.56 3.81
CA ALA A 24 7.93 11.59 4.24
C ALA A 24 7.60 12.55 3.10
N ALA A 25 8.61 12.97 2.34
CA ALA A 25 8.38 13.84 1.21
C ALA A 25 7.61 13.12 0.12
N ALA A 26 7.93 11.84 -0.09
CA ALA A 26 7.19 11.03 -1.06
C ALA A 26 5.72 10.94 -0.66
N ALA A 27 5.43 10.75 0.62
CA ALA A 27 4.06 10.68 1.08
C ALA A 27 3.30 11.97 0.81
N THR A 28 3.93 13.11 1.06
CA THR A 28 3.30 14.39 0.80
C THR A 28 2.97 14.54 -0.69
N ALA A 29 3.94 14.21 -1.54
CA ALA A 29 3.73 14.33 -2.99
C ALA A 29 2.66 13.35 -3.48
N LEU A 30 2.68 12.13 -2.98
CA LEU A 30 1.69 11.13 -3.40
C LEU A 30 0.30 11.47 -2.92
N ALA A 31 0.18 12.04 -1.72
CA ALA A 31 -1.13 12.44 -1.20
C ALA A 31 -1.76 13.49 -2.10
N GLU A 32 -0.98 14.43 -2.60
CA GLU A 32 -1.49 15.45 -3.50
C GLU A 32 -1.97 14.82 -4.80
N LEU A 33 -1.25 13.83 -5.31
CA LEU A 33 -1.65 13.16 -6.53
C LEU A 33 -2.93 12.35 -6.33
N VAL A 34 -3.07 11.70 -5.19
CA VAL A 34 -4.29 10.96 -4.88
C VAL A 34 -5.49 11.93 -4.83
N ASP A 35 -5.31 13.07 -4.16
CA ASP A 35 -6.40 14.04 -4.07
C ASP A 35 -6.79 14.54 -5.45
N GLU A 36 -5.82 14.76 -6.31
CA GLU A 36 -6.10 15.24 -7.66
C GLU A 36 -6.90 14.21 -8.45
N VAL A 37 -6.51 12.94 -8.36
CA VAL A 37 -7.23 11.88 -9.06
C VAL A 37 -8.64 11.72 -8.50
N GLU A 38 -8.79 11.80 -7.19
CA GLU A 38 -10.11 11.69 -6.58
C GLU A 38 -11.03 12.83 -7.03
N SER A 39 -10.49 14.02 -7.10
CA SER A 39 -11.28 15.16 -7.56
C SER A 39 -11.71 15.00 -9.01
N SER A 40 -10.83 14.45 -9.83
CA SER A 40 -11.16 14.21 -11.23
C SER A 40 -12.23 13.15 -11.36
N ARG A 41 -12.15 12.11 -10.54
CA ARG A 41 -13.17 11.05 -10.58
C ARG A 41 -14.57 11.58 -10.27
N ALA A 42 -14.65 12.51 -9.35
CA ALA A 42 -15.95 13.02 -8.94
C ALA A 42 -16.70 13.66 -10.09
N SER A 43 -15.99 14.08 -11.13
CA SER A 43 -16.62 14.77 -12.23
C SER A 43 -16.69 13.95 -13.51
N SER A 44 -16.35 12.68 -13.46
CA SER A 44 -16.36 11.89 -14.69
C SER A 44 -16.87 10.48 -14.42
N THR A 45 -17.21 9.81 -15.50
CA THR A 45 -17.65 8.43 -15.40
C THR A 45 -16.45 7.56 -15.04
N GLU A 46 -16.60 6.75 -14.04
CA GLU A 46 -15.53 5.89 -13.63
C GLU A 46 -15.39 4.70 -14.55
N SER A 47 -14.17 4.26 -14.67
CA SER A 47 -13.90 3.03 -15.39
C SER A 47 -13.02 2.17 -14.50
N ASP A 48 -13.00 0.90 -14.77
CA ASP A 48 -12.17 -0.02 -14.00
C ASP A 48 -10.70 0.39 -14.05
N ALA A 49 -10.24 0.88 -15.19
CA ALA A 49 -8.85 1.30 -15.31
C ALA A 49 -8.53 2.44 -14.35
N VAL A 50 -9.45 3.39 -14.20
CA VAL A 50 -9.25 4.50 -13.28
C VAL A 50 -9.22 4.02 -11.84
N LEU A 51 -10.13 3.10 -11.50
CA LEU A 51 -10.16 2.56 -10.15
C LEU A 51 -8.87 1.82 -9.81
N HIS A 52 -8.34 1.05 -10.76
CA HIS A 52 -7.08 0.37 -10.53
C HIS A 52 -5.94 1.34 -10.34
N SER A 53 -5.91 2.42 -11.13
CA SER A 53 -4.86 3.42 -10.99
C SER A 53 -4.89 4.10 -9.64
N VAL A 54 -6.09 4.41 -9.15
CA VAL A 54 -6.22 5.03 -7.84
C VAL A 54 -5.78 4.08 -6.74
N THR A 55 -6.16 2.81 -6.87
CA THR A 55 -5.76 1.81 -5.89
C THR A 55 -4.25 1.67 -5.83
N ASP A 56 -3.59 1.58 -6.99
CA ASP A 56 -2.14 1.46 -7.02
C ASP A 56 -1.48 2.68 -6.41
N LEU A 57 -2.00 3.86 -6.70
CA LEU A 57 -1.44 5.09 -6.18
C LEU A 57 -1.60 5.16 -4.66
N ARG A 58 -2.75 4.74 -4.16
CA ARG A 58 -2.96 4.69 -2.72
C ARG A 58 -2.07 3.67 -2.04
N LEU A 59 -1.81 2.54 -2.69
CA LEU A 59 -0.89 1.57 -2.11
C LEU A 59 0.51 2.14 -2.00
N MET A 60 0.95 2.88 -3.02
CA MET A 60 2.24 3.53 -2.96
C MET A 60 2.27 4.56 -1.83
N LEU A 61 1.20 5.32 -1.69
CA LEU A 61 1.08 6.30 -0.62
C LEU A 61 1.13 5.62 0.75
N ALA A 62 0.41 4.51 0.90
CA ALA A 62 0.42 3.79 2.17
C ALA A 62 1.81 3.28 2.52
N ARG A 63 2.56 2.82 1.51
CA ARG A 63 3.94 2.39 1.74
C ARG A 63 4.80 3.55 2.19
N ALA A 64 4.62 4.73 1.60
CA ALA A 64 5.38 5.89 2.00
C ALA A 64 5.04 6.30 3.42
N TYR A 65 3.76 6.25 3.78
CA TYR A 65 3.35 6.52 5.16
C TYR A 65 3.96 5.50 6.12
N PHE A 66 3.90 4.22 5.75
CA PHE A 66 4.45 3.17 6.59
C PHE A 66 5.95 3.38 6.80
N ASN A 67 6.67 3.66 5.71
CA ASN A 67 8.11 3.81 5.79
C ASN A 67 8.55 5.08 6.50
N SER A 68 7.67 6.08 6.58
CA SER A 68 7.97 7.30 7.32
C SER A 68 7.36 7.28 8.72
N ALA A 69 6.90 6.11 9.16
CA ALA A 69 6.33 5.91 10.49
C ALA A 69 5.05 6.70 10.74
N GLN A 70 4.36 7.08 9.68
CA GLN A 70 3.07 7.74 9.82
C GLN A 70 1.98 6.66 9.81
N LEU A 71 1.96 5.88 10.87
CA LEU A 71 1.19 4.63 10.89
C LEU A 71 -0.32 4.83 10.86
N GLY A 72 -0.80 5.88 11.50
CA GLY A 72 -2.24 6.17 11.47
C GLY A 72 -2.70 6.53 10.06
N ARG A 73 -1.89 7.26 9.33
CA ARG A 73 -2.22 7.62 7.95
C ARG A 73 -2.11 6.42 7.03
N ALA A 74 -1.13 5.55 7.28
CA ALA A 74 -1.02 4.32 6.52
C ALA A 74 -2.27 3.46 6.72
N GLU A 75 -2.71 3.34 7.96
CA GLU A 75 -3.90 2.55 8.26
C GLU A 75 -5.13 3.12 7.55
N ALA A 76 -5.33 4.42 7.62
CA ALA A 76 -6.49 5.05 6.98
C ALA A 76 -6.47 4.86 5.47
N THR A 77 -5.30 5.02 4.85
CA THR A 77 -5.17 4.84 3.42
C THR A 77 -5.44 3.40 3.02
N LEU A 78 -4.92 2.45 3.79
CA LEU A 78 -5.12 1.03 3.49
C LEU A 78 -6.57 0.61 3.67
N THR A 79 -7.26 1.21 4.63
CA THR A 79 -8.69 0.94 4.80
C THR A 79 -9.45 1.35 3.52
N GLN A 80 -9.09 2.49 2.95
CA GLN A 80 -9.71 2.91 1.69
C GLN A 80 -9.40 1.95 0.56
N VAL A 81 -8.17 1.46 0.49
CA VAL A 81 -7.79 0.51 -0.54
C VAL A 81 -8.61 -0.76 -0.42
N ILE A 82 -8.75 -1.26 0.79
CA ILE A 82 -9.46 -2.51 1.03
C ILE A 82 -10.95 -2.36 0.72
N GLU A 83 -11.51 -1.17 0.95
CA GLU A 83 -12.90 -0.94 0.58
C GLU A 83 -13.11 -1.02 -0.93
N GLN A 84 -12.13 -0.56 -1.69
CA GLN A 84 -12.22 -0.59 -3.14
C GLN A 84 -11.76 -1.91 -3.74
N ALA A 85 -10.83 -2.56 -3.09
CA ALA A 85 -10.24 -3.79 -3.59
C ALA A 85 -10.08 -4.79 -2.45
N PRO A 86 -11.18 -5.37 -1.99
CA PRO A 86 -11.15 -6.22 -0.79
C PRO A 86 -10.33 -7.49 -0.92
N THR A 87 -9.99 -7.89 -2.13
CA THR A 87 -9.17 -9.08 -2.31
C THR A 87 -7.71 -8.77 -2.61
N ASP A 88 -7.30 -7.53 -2.45
CA ASP A 88 -5.90 -7.16 -2.68
C ASP A 88 -5.07 -7.65 -1.50
N SER A 89 -4.36 -8.75 -1.72
CA SER A 89 -3.61 -9.39 -0.65
C SER A 89 -2.51 -8.50 -0.09
N TYR A 90 -1.87 -7.71 -0.94
CA TYR A 90 -0.81 -6.84 -0.47
C TYR A 90 -1.36 -5.76 0.47
N ALA A 91 -2.56 -5.24 0.19
CA ALA A 91 -3.16 -4.24 1.08
C ALA A 91 -3.41 -4.82 2.46
N HIS A 92 -3.91 -6.05 2.52
CA HIS A 92 -4.12 -6.71 3.81
C HIS A 92 -2.79 -6.96 4.52
N LEU A 93 -1.77 -7.37 3.77
CA LEU A 93 -0.46 -7.60 4.36
C LEU A 93 0.11 -6.32 4.96
N LEU A 94 0.06 -5.24 4.20
CA LEU A 94 0.61 -3.98 4.67
C LEU A 94 -0.18 -3.43 5.86
N LEU A 95 -1.50 -3.61 5.84
CA LEU A 95 -2.31 -3.21 6.98
C LEU A 95 -1.90 -3.98 8.25
N GLY A 96 -1.73 -5.28 8.11
CA GLY A 96 -1.30 -6.10 9.25
C GLY A 96 0.06 -5.65 9.78
N ARG A 97 0.99 -5.39 8.86
CA ARG A 97 2.30 -4.91 9.26
C ARG A 97 2.24 -3.56 9.94
N THR A 98 1.36 -2.69 9.43
CA THR A 98 1.16 -1.37 10.03
C THR A 98 0.66 -1.50 11.46
N LEU A 99 -0.32 -2.38 11.66
CA LEU A 99 -0.89 -2.59 12.99
C LEU A 99 0.13 -3.21 13.94
N GLN A 100 0.92 -4.16 13.45
CA GLN A 100 1.97 -4.75 14.29
C GLN A 100 2.96 -3.68 14.74
N ARG A 101 3.36 -2.84 13.80
CA ARG A 101 4.33 -1.81 14.10
C ARG A 101 3.77 -0.78 15.07
N ALA A 102 2.46 -0.59 15.04
CA ALA A 102 1.79 0.29 15.97
C ALA A 102 1.54 -0.36 17.34
N GLY A 103 1.97 -1.59 17.51
CA GLY A 103 1.77 -2.31 18.76
C GLY A 103 0.40 -2.95 18.90
N ARG A 104 -0.39 -2.91 17.85
CA ARG A 104 -1.77 -3.43 17.90
C ARG A 104 -1.80 -4.84 17.34
N HIS A 105 -1.14 -5.73 18.04
CA HIS A 105 -0.92 -7.08 17.53
C HIS A 105 -2.19 -7.91 17.39
N ALA A 106 -3.11 -7.77 18.31
CA ALA A 106 -4.37 -8.51 18.23
C ALA A 106 -5.16 -8.11 16.99
N GLU A 107 -5.15 -6.82 16.66
CA GLU A 107 -5.87 -6.34 15.49
C GLU A 107 -5.16 -6.70 14.20
N ALA A 108 -3.87 -6.94 14.25
CA ALA A 108 -3.11 -7.29 13.06
C ALA A 108 -3.38 -8.73 12.60
N ALA A 109 -3.85 -9.58 13.47
CA ALA A 109 -3.99 -11.01 13.16
C ALA A 109 -4.91 -11.26 11.98
N ARG A 110 -6.04 -10.57 11.93
CA ARG A 110 -7.00 -10.80 10.85
C ARG A 110 -6.48 -10.35 9.48
N PRO A 111 -5.97 -9.12 9.34
CA PRO A 111 -5.40 -8.74 8.04
C PRO A 111 -4.29 -9.65 7.58
N LEU A 112 -3.42 -10.10 8.49
CA LEU A 112 -2.33 -10.98 8.09
C LEU A 112 -2.84 -12.33 7.62
N ALA A 113 -3.87 -12.86 8.29
CA ALA A 113 -4.47 -14.11 7.87
C ALA A 113 -5.13 -13.97 6.50
N LEU A 114 -5.81 -12.85 6.26
CA LEU A 114 -6.44 -12.61 4.97
C LEU A 114 -5.39 -12.49 3.87
N ALA A 115 -4.27 -11.86 4.15
CA ALA A 115 -3.20 -11.76 3.15
C ALA A 115 -2.71 -13.14 2.74
N GLU A 116 -2.59 -14.06 3.68
CA GLU A 116 -2.16 -15.41 3.36
C GLU A 116 -3.17 -16.17 2.53
N ILE A 117 -4.44 -15.96 2.82
CA ILE A 117 -5.49 -16.65 2.10
C ILE A 117 -5.69 -16.08 0.69
N LEU A 118 -5.63 -14.77 0.57
CA LEU A 118 -5.94 -14.12 -0.70
C LEU A 118 -4.78 -14.11 -1.68
N GLY A 119 -3.58 -14.14 -1.16
CA GLY A 119 -2.41 -14.14 -2.04
C GLY A 119 -1.58 -15.33 -1.72
N ASP A 120 -0.59 -15.53 -2.45
CA ASP A 120 0.31 -16.61 -2.19
C ASP A 120 1.43 -16.18 -1.29
N TYR A 121 1.13 -15.32 -0.34
CA TYR A 121 2.15 -14.91 0.58
C TYR A 121 2.42 -16.01 1.54
N GLU A 122 3.65 -16.33 1.68
CA GLU A 122 4.05 -17.22 2.74
C GLU A 122 4.44 -16.40 3.93
N ARG A 123 4.03 -16.83 5.08
CA ARG A 123 4.43 -16.17 6.29
C ARG A 123 5.94 -16.27 6.40
N PRO A 124 6.62 -15.20 6.74
CA PRO A 124 8.07 -15.29 6.90
C PRO A 124 8.43 -16.38 7.87
N GLN A 125 9.34 -17.23 7.48
CA GLN A 125 9.78 -18.30 8.31
C GLN A 125 10.84 -17.81 9.27
N ALA A 126 10.96 -18.49 10.39
CA ALA A 126 12.08 -18.23 11.26
C ALA A 126 13.33 -18.65 10.52
N TYR A 127 14.41 -18.03 10.87
CA TYR A 127 15.63 -18.35 10.20
C TYR A 127 15.94 -19.79 10.33
N GLY A 128 16.40 -20.36 9.25
CA GLY A 128 16.78 -21.76 9.25
C GLY A 128 15.64 -22.70 8.99
N THR A 129 14.42 -22.19 8.88
CA THR A 129 13.33 -23.07 8.64
C THR A 129 12.95 -22.99 7.20
N THR A 130 12.96 -24.05 6.50
CA THR A 130 12.50 -23.98 5.16
C THR A 130 11.47 -25.00 5.04
N PRO A 131 10.40 -24.62 4.50
CA PRO A 131 9.27 -25.46 4.47
C PRO A 131 9.48 -26.65 3.68
N THR A 132 10.28 -26.55 2.80
CA THR A 132 10.29 -27.53 1.99
C THR A 132 11.01 -28.61 2.35
N GLU A 133 11.82 -28.46 2.92
CA GLU A 133 12.54 -29.41 3.07
C GLU A 133 12.02 -30.40 3.57
N THR A 134 11.27 -30.17 4.02
CA THR A 134 10.73 -31.08 4.58
C THR A 134 10.41 -32.10 3.91
N ALA A 135 10.32 -32.07 3.16
CA ALA A 135 9.82 -32.94 2.57
C ALA A 135 10.44 -34.06 2.50
N ASP A 136 10.89 -34.51 2.60
CA ASP A 136 11.33 -35.45 2.33
C ASP A 136 11.22 -36.47 2.57
N PRO A 137 10.96 -37.00 2.46
CA PRO A 137 10.73 -37.91 2.68
C PRO A 137 11.27 -38.89 2.55
N ALA A 138 11.49 -39.13 2.45
CA ALA A 138 11.88 -40.04 2.39
C ALA A 138 11.80 -40.88 2.34
#